data_39ebed1446c21f63f8069a139d47e9e9
#
_entry.id   39ebed1446c21f63f8069a139d47e9e9
#
_cell.length_a   1.000
_cell.length_b   1.000
_cell.length_c   1.000
_cell.angle_alpha   90.00
_cell.angle_beta   90.00
_cell.angle_gamma   90.00
#
_symmetry.space_group_name_H-M   'P 1'
#
loop_
_entity.id
_entity.type
_entity.pdbx_description
1 polymer ?
#
loop_
_entity_poly.entity_id
_entity_poly.type
_entity_poly.pdbx_seq_one_letter_code
_entity_poly.pdbx_strand_id
1 'polypeptide(L)'
;MRANYKSKVPKFVLTPAEDKAMKAEISRQIVEMNDKYAIDIDAMILYTLHARFGFGKKRLREFYFAMKEERDKLEAHYEMPGEFNWLVREQLKKLGIDIQEWYDEIMVS
;
A
#
# COMPACT_ATOMS: atom_id res chain seq x y z
N MET A 1 1.42 22.83 27.34
CA MET A 1 0.75 23.15 27.14
C MET A 1 0.37 22.97 26.78
N ARG A 2 0.65 22.91 26.83
CA ARG A 2 -0.15 23.10 26.57
C ARG A 2 -0.72 23.32 26.19
N ALA A 3 -0.50 23.55 26.31
CA ALA A 3 -1.40 23.98 26.06
C ALA A 3 -1.89 24.01 25.55
N ASN A 4 -1.81 24.09 25.59
CA ASN A 4 -2.60 24.28 25.14
C ASN A 4 -2.71 23.96 24.45
N TYR A 5 -2.28 23.64 24.50
CA TYR A 5 -2.77 23.64 23.83
C TYR A 5 -3.32 23.59 23.43
N LYS A 6 -3.26 23.76 23.56
CA LYS A 6 -4.16 24.01 23.36
C LYS A 6 -4.52 24.56 23.03
N SER A 7 -4.04 25.05 23.01
CA SER A 7 -4.54 25.61 22.69
C SER A 7 -4.86 26.32 22.24
N LYS A 8 -4.33 26.81 22.26
CA LYS A 8 -4.62 27.54 21.63
C LYS A 8 -4.75 27.65 20.39
N VAL A 9 -5.06 27.08 20.32
CA VAL A 9 -5.34 26.78 18.96
C VAL A 9 -6.31 27.77 18.43
N PRO A 10 -5.99 28.38 17.34
CA PRO A 10 -6.95 29.28 16.73
C PRO A 10 -8.20 28.53 16.42
N LYS A 11 -9.26 29.17 16.65
CA LYS A 11 -10.46 28.55 16.39
C LYS A 11 -10.81 28.66 15.01
N PHE A 12 -10.25 27.79 14.32
CA PHE A 12 -10.46 27.69 12.93
C PHE A 12 -11.59 26.72 12.72
N VAL A 13 -12.75 27.26 12.54
CA VAL A 13 -13.94 26.43 12.38
C VAL A 13 -14.32 26.38 10.93
N LEU A 14 -14.30 25.21 10.36
CA LEU A 14 -14.68 25.02 8.96
C LEU A 14 -16.18 24.87 8.87
N THR A 15 -16.76 25.39 7.80
CA THR A 15 -18.15 25.08 7.51
C THR A 15 -18.25 23.63 7.08
N PRO A 16 -19.44 23.01 7.15
CA PRO A 16 -19.58 21.62 6.68
C PRO A 16 -19.12 21.41 5.25
N ALA A 17 -19.34 22.39 4.37
CA ALA A 17 -18.90 22.28 2.99
C ALA A 17 -17.38 22.33 2.88
N GLU A 18 -16.74 23.20 3.64
CA GLU A 18 -15.29 23.31 3.66
C GLU A 18 -14.64 22.06 4.23
N ASP A 19 -15.22 21.52 5.29
CA ASP A 19 -14.72 20.30 5.90
C ASP A 19 -14.78 19.13 4.92
N LYS A 20 -15.91 18.99 4.23
CA LYS A 20 -16.08 17.95 3.24
C LYS A 20 -15.08 18.08 2.09
N ALA A 21 -14.88 19.32 1.62
CA ALA A 21 -13.94 19.57 0.53
C ALA A 21 -12.51 19.24 0.96
N MET A 22 -12.14 19.59 2.19
CA MET A 22 -10.81 19.30 2.71
C MET A 22 -10.58 17.79 2.82
N LYS A 23 -11.56 17.06 3.33
CA LYS A 23 -11.45 15.61 3.44
C LYS A 23 -11.35 14.94 2.09
N ALA A 24 -12.10 15.42 1.11
CA ALA A 24 -12.04 14.90 -0.25
C ALA A 24 -10.66 15.11 -0.87
N GLU A 25 -10.08 16.29 -0.65
CA GLU A 25 -8.76 16.61 -1.18
C GLU A 25 -7.67 15.75 -0.52
N ILE A 26 -7.75 15.56 0.79
CA ILE A 26 -6.81 14.70 1.50
C ILE A 26 -6.89 13.28 0.98
N SER A 27 -8.10 12.76 0.79
CA SER A 27 -8.30 11.41 0.27
C SER A 27 -7.71 11.27 -1.14
N ARG A 28 -7.91 12.29 -1.98
CA ARG A 28 -7.37 12.28 -3.34
C ARG A 28 -5.84 12.22 -3.33
N GLN A 29 -5.22 13.01 -2.47
CA GLN A 29 -3.76 13.02 -2.36
C GLN A 29 -3.21 11.69 -1.86
N ILE A 30 -3.90 11.06 -0.92
CA ILE A 30 -3.49 9.75 -0.42
C ILE A 30 -3.57 8.71 -1.52
N VAL A 31 -4.63 8.73 -2.33
CA VAL A 31 -4.77 7.78 -3.45
C VAL A 31 -3.65 7.98 -4.46
N GLU A 32 -3.37 9.22 -4.84
CA GLU A 32 -2.29 9.51 -5.78
C GLU A 32 -0.94 9.05 -5.25
N MET A 33 -0.68 9.26 -3.97
CA MET A 33 0.56 8.86 -3.36
C MET A 33 0.68 7.33 -3.33
N ASN A 34 -0.42 6.65 -2.99
CA ASN A 34 -0.43 5.19 -2.96
C ASN A 34 -0.18 4.60 -4.34
N ASP A 35 -0.77 5.20 -5.38
CA ASP A 35 -0.56 4.73 -6.75
C ASP A 35 0.90 4.89 -7.16
N LYS A 36 1.51 6.01 -6.80
CA LYS A 36 2.91 6.24 -7.11
C LYS A 36 3.81 5.23 -6.41
N TYR A 37 3.58 4.97 -5.14
CA TYR A 37 4.35 3.98 -4.40
C TYR A 37 4.14 2.58 -4.95
N ALA A 38 2.93 2.27 -5.39
CA ALA A 38 2.65 0.96 -5.96
C ALA A 38 3.48 0.72 -7.22
N ILE A 39 3.60 1.73 -8.07
CA ILE A 39 4.42 1.61 -9.27
C ILE A 39 5.89 1.42 -8.92
N ASP A 40 6.37 2.17 -7.94
CA ASP A 40 7.77 2.05 -7.52
C ASP A 40 8.06 0.68 -6.92
N ILE A 41 7.15 0.15 -6.13
CA ILE A 41 7.29 -1.19 -5.56
C ILE A 41 7.26 -2.25 -6.65
N ASP A 42 6.33 -2.12 -7.59
CA ASP A 42 6.24 -3.05 -8.71
C ASP A 42 7.53 -3.04 -9.53
N ALA A 43 8.08 -1.85 -9.77
CA ALA A 43 9.33 -1.71 -10.51
C ALA A 43 10.47 -2.43 -9.79
N MET A 44 10.54 -2.31 -8.47
CA MET A 44 11.57 -2.99 -7.69
C MET A 44 11.43 -4.50 -7.75
N ILE A 45 10.20 -4.99 -7.71
CA ILE A 45 9.91 -6.42 -7.83
C ILE A 45 10.40 -6.93 -9.18
N LEU A 46 10.05 -6.23 -10.26
CA LEU A 46 10.45 -6.62 -11.61
C LEU A 46 11.96 -6.58 -11.78
N TYR A 47 12.60 -5.55 -11.25
CA TYR A 47 14.04 -5.44 -11.34
C TYR A 47 14.72 -6.60 -10.61
N THR A 48 14.24 -6.97 -9.44
CA THR A 48 14.79 -8.07 -8.67
C THR A 48 14.65 -9.39 -9.41
N LEU A 49 13.51 -9.63 -10.04
CA LEU A 49 13.29 -10.83 -10.83
C LEU A 49 14.27 -10.90 -11.99
N HIS A 50 14.57 -9.77 -12.60
CA HIS A 50 15.55 -9.70 -13.65
C HIS A 50 16.96 -9.97 -13.10
N ALA A 51 17.35 -9.25 -12.07
CA ALA A 51 18.71 -9.28 -11.54
C ALA A 51 19.08 -10.61 -10.91
N ARG A 52 18.13 -11.26 -10.25
CA ARG A 52 18.41 -12.47 -9.47
C ARG A 52 17.97 -13.76 -10.16
N PHE A 53 16.93 -13.69 -10.97
CA PHE A 53 16.36 -14.88 -11.59
C PHE A 53 16.46 -14.88 -13.09
N GLY A 54 17.06 -13.85 -13.68
CA GLY A 54 17.33 -13.80 -15.11
C GLY A 54 16.12 -13.63 -15.99
N PHE A 55 15.01 -13.09 -15.43
CA PHE A 55 13.84 -12.85 -16.24
C PHE A 55 14.11 -11.77 -17.28
N GLY A 56 13.77 -12.05 -18.54
CA GLY A 56 13.85 -11.05 -19.60
C GLY A 56 12.53 -10.31 -19.74
N LYS A 57 12.49 -9.43 -20.71
CA LYS A 57 11.33 -8.55 -20.92
C LYS A 57 10.01 -9.30 -21.00
N LYS A 58 9.98 -10.40 -21.75
CA LYS A 58 8.74 -11.16 -21.94
C LYS A 58 8.25 -11.75 -20.63
N ARG A 59 9.14 -12.38 -19.86
CA ARG A 59 8.76 -12.98 -18.58
C ARG A 59 8.35 -11.94 -17.56
N LEU A 60 9.02 -10.79 -17.55
CA LEU A 60 8.67 -9.72 -16.65
C LEU A 60 7.26 -9.19 -16.95
N ARG A 61 6.95 -9.06 -18.24
CA ARG A 61 5.63 -8.61 -18.63
C ARG A 61 4.56 -9.62 -18.22
N GLU A 62 4.82 -10.89 -18.47
CA GLU A 62 3.89 -11.96 -18.07
C GLU A 62 3.66 -11.97 -16.56
N PHE A 63 4.74 -11.81 -15.81
CA PHE A 63 4.65 -11.75 -14.36
C PHE A 63 3.83 -10.55 -13.89
N TYR A 64 4.07 -9.41 -14.49
CA TYR A 64 3.39 -8.18 -14.10
C TYR A 64 1.88 -8.29 -14.30
N PHE A 65 1.46 -8.81 -15.44
CA PHE A 65 0.03 -8.97 -15.70
C PHE A 65 -0.58 -10.06 -14.82
N ALA A 66 0.16 -11.13 -14.55
CA ALA A 66 -0.32 -12.17 -13.64
C ALA A 66 -0.51 -11.61 -12.23
N MET A 67 0.42 -10.78 -11.78
CA MET A 67 0.33 -10.15 -10.46
C MET A 67 -0.93 -9.27 -10.37
N LYS A 68 -1.22 -8.52 -11.44
CA LYS A 68 -2.41 -7.70 -11.48
C LYS A 68 -3.69 -8.55 -11.42
N GLU A 69 -3.71 -9.65 -12.17
CA GLU A 69 -4.87 -10.55 -12.15
C GLU A 69 -5.11 -11.13 -10.76
N GLU A 70 -4.04 -11.56 -10.08
CA GLU A 70 -4.17 -12.08 -8.72
C GLU A 70 -4.67 -11.01 -7.76
N ARG A 71 -4.18 -9.79 -7.93
CA ARG A 71 -4.63 -8.67 -7.11
C ARG A 71 -6.12 -8.41 -7.32
N ASP A 72 -6.57 -8.41 -8.58
CA ASP A 72 -7.97 -8.18 -8.89
C ASP A 72 -8.87 -9.26 -8.30
N LYS A 73 -8.43 -10.52 -8.37
CA LYS A 73 -9.18 -11.63 -7.78
C LYS A 73 -9.35 -11.44 -6.27
N LEU A 74 -8.27 -11.04 -5.60
CA LEU A 74 -8.32 -10.84 -4.16
C LEU A 74 -9.19 -9.67 -3.79
N GLU A 75 -9.08 -8.56 -4.54
CA GLU A 75 -9.88 -7.37 -4.27
C GLU A 75 -11.38 -7.61 -4.45
N ALA A 76 -11.75 -8.56 -5.32
CA ALA A 76 -13.17 -8.85 -5.55
C ALA A 76 -13.86 -9.41 -4.31
N HIS A 77 -13.09 -9.85 -3.31
CA HIS A 77 -13.65 -10.39 -2.07
C HIS A 77 -13.70 -9.38 -0.93
N TYR A 78 -13.39 -8.11 -1.20
CA TYR A 78 -13.30 -7.12 -0.12
C TYR A 78 -14.30 -6.04 -0.20
N GLU A 79 -14.67 -5.58 0.98
CA GLU A 79 -15.54 -4.43 1.13
C GLU A 79 -14.81 -3.28 1.82
N MET A 80 -13.71 -3.57 2.53
CA MET A 80 -13.03 -2.56 3.33
C MET A 80 -11.57 -2.40 2.93
N PRO A 81 -11.05 -1.16 2.94
CA PRO A 81 -9.64 -0.92 2.69
C PRO A 81 -8.78 -1.65 3.72
N GLY A 82 -7.69 -2.22 3.27
CA GLY A 82 -6.76 -2.91 4.16
C GLY A 82 -6.95 -4.41 4.25
N GLU A 83 -8.13 -4.91 3.92
CA GLU A 83 -8.36 -6.35 3.94
C GLU A 83 -7.50 -7.08 2.92
N PHE A 84 -7.21 -6.40 1.83
CA PHE A 84 -6.37 -6.96 0.78
C PHE A 84 -5.00 -7.40 1.32
N ASN A 85 -4.32 -6.52 2.02
CA ASN A 85 -2.99 -6.81 2.55
C ASN A 85 -3.04 -7.95 3.57
N TRP A 86 -4.06 -7.95 4.41
CA TRP A 86 -4.24 -9.02 5.38
C TRP A 86 -4.41 -10.37 4.70
N LEU A 87 -5.24 -10.43 3.65
CA LEU A 87 -5.48 -11.71 2.98
C LEU A 87 -4.25 -12.23 2.25
N VAL A 88 -3.50 -11.34 1.60
CA VAL A 88 -2.26 -11.75 0.94
C VAL A 88 -1.34 -12.40 1.95
N ARG A 89 -1.19 -11.80 3.13
CA ARG A 89 -0.36 -12.35 4.18
C ARG A 89 -0.89 -13.70 4.68
N GLU A 90 -2.21 -13.84 4.79
CA GLU A 90 -2.81 -15.10 5.22
C GLU A 90 -2.59 -16.21 4.19
N GLN A 91 -2.66 -15.88 2.91
CA GLN A 91 -2.37 -16.86 1.87
C GLN A 91 -0.92 -17.34 1.95
N LEU A 92 0.01 -16.43 2.22
CA LEU A 92 1.42 -16.78 2.38
C LEU A 92 1.63 -17.65 3.62
N LYS A 93 0.92 -17.38 4.71
CA LYS A 93 1.03 -18.19 5.92
C LYS A 93 0.61 -19.62 5.68
N LYS A 94 -0.34 -19.86 4.79
CA LYS A 94 -0.73 -21.22 4.42
C LYS A 94 0.41 -21.98 3.77
N LEU A 95 1.36 -21.28 3.20
CA LEU A 95 2.56 -21.86 2.60
C LEU A 95 3.73 -21.91 3.57
N GLY A 96 3.49 -21.55 4.83
CA GLY A 96 4.54 -21.52 5.83
C GLY A 96 5.39 -20.28 5.81
N ILE A 97 4.88 -19.21 5.18
CA ILE A 97 5.64 -17.96 5.03
C ILE A 97 5.02 -16.87 5.90
N ASP A 98 5.77 -16.37 6.87
CA ASP A 98 5.38 -15.21 7.65
C ASP A 98 6.31 -14.06 7.28
N ILE A 99 5.82 -13.17 6.41
CA ILE A 99 6.66 -12.11 5.88
C ILE A 99 7.05 -11.10 6.96
N GLN A 100 6.26 -11.00 8.02
CA GLN A 100 6.61 -10.12 9.13
C GLN A 100 7.91 -10.58 9.80
N GLU A 101 8.08 -11.89 9.97
CA GLU A 101 9.30 -12.44 10.54
C GLU A 101 10.50 -12.12 9.66
N TRP A 102 10.34 -12.26 8.34
CA TRP A 102 11.44 -11.95 7.42
C TRP A 102 11.81 -10.47 7.47
N TYR A 103 10.79 -9.63 7.55
CA TYR A 103 11.03 -8.19 7.66
C TYR A 103 11.79 -7.87 8.94
N ASP A 104 11.38 -8.49 10.05
CA ASP A 104 12.02 -8.26 11.34
C ASP A 104 13.48 -8.71 11.33
N GLU A 105 13.79 -9.82 10.66
CA GLU A 105 15.16 -10.28 10.52
C GLU A 105 16.03 -9.26 9.81
N ILE A 106 15.52 -8.67 8.73
CA ILE A 106 16.26 -7.68 7.97
C ILE A 106 16.49 -6.43 8.79
N MET A 107 15.48 -6.00 9.53
CA MET A 107 15.56 -4.76 10.28
C MET A 107 16.44 -4.88 11.53
N VAL A 108 16.59 -6.08 12.06
CA VAL A 108 17.41 -6.31 13.24
C VAL A 108 18.87 -6.51 12.86
N SER A 109 19.15 -6.94 11.65
CA SER A 109 20.53 -7.12 11.17
C SER A 109 21.25 -5.78 10.97
#